data_e9d6963fed3b8c4205319e9f5b87c40d
#
_entry.id   e9d6963fed3b8c4205319e9f5b87c40d
#
_cell.length_a   1.000
_cell.length_b   1.000
_cell.length_c   1.000
_cell.angle_alpha   90.00
_cell.angle_beta   90.00
_cell.angle_gamma   90.00
#
_symmetry.space_group_name_H-M   'P 1'
#
loop_
_entity.id
_entity.type
_entity.pdbx_description
1 polymer ?
#
loop_
_entity_poly.entity_id
_entity_poly.type
_entity_poly.pdbx_seq_one_letter_code
_entity_poly.pdbx_strand_id
1 'polypeptide(L)'
;MKFALRYQTEYRYSGHVFDQHNSLRVTPAEGPYQRVRGFRVNVEPSARTRSYRDYFGTEVVDFNVSGEHDRLRVTAEGEVETKAPQEPPACGWERARGEEYTGTGGEFLLPTDDEPPNGTLNQLIQDVRGSDPRSTLQTLCELIPDRFEYNPGVTFVGSTVDDLLEAGGGVCQDFVHLSLILLRRHGIAARYVSGYLFAAPEDGGTDSVEVDTHAWIEALLPSENGGGPEWVGADPTNRTLAGETHVKIGHGRFYGDVPPIKGVYRGAGGEAEHDVSVKMTRLD
;
A
#
# COMPACT_ATOMS: atom_id res chain seq x y z
N MET A 1 9.75 0.09 16.93
CA MET A 1 11.02 -0.04 16.17
C MET A 1 11.42 1.29 15.58
N LYS A 2 12.72 1.47 15.28
CA LYS A 2 13.24 2.64 14.55
C LYS A 2 14.00 2.17 13.32
N PHE A 3 13.78 2.84 12.20
CA PHE A 3 14.42 2.51 10.94
C PHE A 3 15.03 3.74 10.28
N ALA A 4 16.25 3.60 9.74
CA ALA A 4 16.70 4.45 8.64
C ALA A 4 16.17 3.86 7.33
N LEU A 5 15.57 4.70 6.52
CA LEU A 5 14.92 4.32 5.27
C LEU A 5 15.57 5.07 4.12
N ARG A 6 15.89 4.35 3.04
CA ARG A 6 16.34 4.90 1.79
C ARG A 6 15.60 4.24 0.63
N TYR A 7 14.80 5.03 -0.05
CA TYR A 7 14.17 4.69 -1.32
C TYR A 7 14.97 5.28 -2.47
N GLN A 8 15.18 4.53 -3.53
CA GLN A 8 15.78 5.03 -4.77
C GLN A 8 15.00 4.46 -5.96
N THR A 9 14.70 5.33 -6.93
CA THR A 9 14.18 4.92 -8.23
C THR A 9 14.99 5.58 -9.33
N GLU A 10 15.25 4.84 -10.39
CA GLU A 10 16.01 5.30 -11.54
C GLU A 10 15.33 4.88 -12.84
N TYR A 11 15.16 5.85 -13.71
CA TYR A 11 14.72 5.65 -15.08
C TYR A 11 15.89 5.95 -16.03
N ARG A 12 16.16 5.04 -16.95
CA ARG A 12 17.11 5.24 -18.07
C ARG A 12 16.33 5.14 -19.37
N TYR A 13 16.32 6.22 -20.11
CA TYR A 13 15.61 6.32 -21.38
C TYR A 13 16.55 5.97 -22.52
N SER A 14 16.06 5.25 -23.55
CA SER A 14 16.85 4.95 -24.75
C SER A 14 17.05 6.17 -25.67
N GLY A 15 16.35 7.27 -25.41
CA GLY A 15 16.47 8.55 -26.08
C GLY A 15 16.31 9.72 -25.11
N HIS A 16 16.45 10.93 -25.61
CA HIS A 16 16.30 12.11 -24.75
C HIS A 16 14.85 12.45 -24.47
N VAL A 17 14.58 12.79 -23.21
CA VAL A 17 13.30 13.29 -22.71
C VAL A 17 13.46 14.69 -22.14
N PHE A 18 12.38 15.46 -22.10
CA PHE A 18 12.32 16.80 -21.54
C PHE A 18 10.92 17.11 -21.01
N ASP A 19 10.78 18.20 -20.25
CA ASP A 19 9.50 18.55 -19.60
C ASP A 19 8.87 17.36 -18.86
N GLN A 20 9.67 16.67 -18.05
CA GLN A 20 9.21 15.51 -17.30
C GLN A 20 8.58 15.94 -15.97
N HIS A 21 7.27 15.78 -15.84
CA HIS A 21 6.52 16.02 -14.62
C HIS A 21 6.31 14.73 -13.85
N ASN A 22 6.54 14.75 -12.55
CA ASN A 22 6.38 13.59 -11.69
C ASN A 22 5.67 13.96 -10.38
N SER A 23 4.88 13.01 -9.87
CA SER A 23 4.30 13.01 -8.55
C SER A 23 4.78 11.77 -7.81
N LEU A 24 5.44 11.99 -6.68
CA LEU A 24 6.11 10.95 -5.89
C LEU A 24 5.41 10.77 -4.55
N ARG A 25 5.13 9.52 -4.16
CA ARG A 25 4.56 9.11 -2.88
C ARG A 25 5.48 8.08 -2.25
N VAL A 26 6.49 8.53 -1.52
CA VAL A 26 7.50 7.69 -0.86
C VAL A 26 7.80 8.12 0.56
N THR A 27 7.26 9.28 0.97
CA THR A 27 7.42 9.81 2.33
C THR A 27 6.53 9.01 3.27
N PRO A 28 7.07 8.40 4.34
CA PRO A 28 6.25 7.72 5.33
C PRO A 28 5.21 8.66 5.96
N ALA A 29 4.01 8.15 6.21
CA ALA A 29 2.91 8.91 6.79
C ALA A 29 3.16 9.20 8.29
N GLU A 30 2.67 10.33 8.77
CA GLU A 30 2.56 10.60 10.21
C GLU A 30 1.25 10.03 10.75
N GLY A 31 1.29 9.39 11.93
CA GLY A 31 0.11 8.80 12.53
C GLY A 31 0.30 8.37 13.98
N PRO A 32 -0.73 7.80 14.62
CA PRO A 32 -0.66 7.39 16.02
C PRO A 32 0.37 6.31 16.29
N TYR A 33 0.67 5.47 15.31
CA TYR A 33 1.62 4.35 15.41
C TYR A 33 2.89 4.58 14.61
N GLN A 34 3.05 5.74 13.97
CA GLN A 34 4.19 6.04 13.12
C GLN A 34 4.60 7.51 13.21
N ARG A 35 5.90 7.77 13.39
CA ARG A 35 6.48 9.11 13.41
C ARG A 35 7.67 9.19 12.47
N VAL A 36 7.73 10.26 11.67
CA VAL A 36 8.77 10.49 10.67
C VAL A 36 9.78 11.54 11.18
N ARG A 37 11.07 11.36 10.86
CA ARG A 37 12.12 12.29 11.24
C ARG A 37 13.05 12.57 10.06
N GLY A 38 13.15 13.84 9.69
CA GLY A 38 14.17 14.34 8.77
C GLY A 38 14.12 13.75 7.36
N PHE A 39 12.93 13.40 6.84
CA PHE A 39 12.77 12.82 5.51
C PHE A 39 13.06 13.84 4.41
N ARG A 40 13.87 13.47 3.41
CA ARG A 40 14.31 14.33 2.32
C ARG A 40 14.22 13.60 0.99
N VAL A 41 13.84 14.34 -0.05
CA VAL A 41 13.80 13.87 -1.45
C VAL A 41 14.83 14.64 -2.24
N ASN A 42 15.69 13.93 -2.98
CA ASN A 42 16.66 14.48 -3.93
C ASN A 42 16.35 13.96 -5.34
N VAL A 43 16.45 14.82 -6.34
CA VAL A 43 16.14 14.52 -7.74
C VAL A 43 17.35 14.86 -8.62
N GLU A 44 17.72 13.96 -9.49
CA GLU A 44 18.80 14.11 -10.49
C GLU A 44 18.27 13.78 -11.90
N PRO A 45 18.30 14.68 -12.87
CA PRO A 45 18.83 16.04 -12.81
C PRO A 45 18.11 16.92 -11.78
N SER A 46 18.82 17.90 -11.21
CA SER A 46 18.30 18.75 -10.13
C SER A 46 17.01 19.44 -10.56
N ALA A 47 15.98 19.29 -9.75
CA ALA A 47 14.67 19.88 -9.97
C ALA A 47 14.15 20.54 -8.69
N ARG A 48 13.32 21.57 -8.86
CA ARG A 48 12.60 22.17 -7.75
C ARG A 48 11.44 21.25 -7.35
N THR A 49 11.39 20.86 -6.09
CA THR A 49 10.33 20.05 -5.52
C THR A 49 9.26 20.91 -4.84
N ARG A 50 8.02 20.44 -4.84
CA ARG A 50 6.91 21.01 -4.07
C ARG A 50 6.16 19.87 -3.39
N SER A 51 5.99 19.95 -2.06
CA SER A 51 5.20 18.98 -1.30
C SER A 51 3.82 19.54 -0.99
N TYR A 52 2.84 18.63 -0.98
CA TYR A 52 1.47 18.88 -0.52
C TYR A 52 0.85 17.56 -0.03
N ARG A 53 -0.31 17.63 0.61
CA ARG A 53 -1.11 16.44 0.95
C ARG A 53 -2.24 16.28 -0.04
N ASP A 54 -2.40 15.07 -0.58
CA ASP A 54 -3.52 14.75 -1.46
C ASP A 54 -4.84 14.56 -0.69
N TYR A 55 -5.90 14.18 -1.41
CA TYR A 55 -7.23 13.96 -0.83
C TYR A 55 -7.22 12.98 0.35
N PHE A 56 -6.42 11.93 0.28
CA PHE A 56 -6.31 10.91 1.34
C PHE A 56 -5.30 11.28 2.43
N GLY A 57 -4.70 12.47 2.37
CA GLY A 57 -3.71 12.94 3.32
C GLY A 57 -2.30 12.38 3.11
N THR A 58 -2.04 11.66 2.02
CA THR A 58 -0.71 11.18 1.64
C THR A 58 0.16 12.35 1.21
N GLU A 59 1.41 12.39 1.68
CA GLU A 59 2.37 13.39 1.23
C GLU A 59 2.82 13.10 -0.20
N VAL A 60 2.62 14.08 -1.08
CA VAL A 60 3.00 14.03 -2.49
C VAL A 60 4.11 15.04 -2.73
N VAL A 61 5.18 14.61 -3.39
CA VAL A 61 6.27 15.48 -3.83
C VAL A 61 6.21 15.60 -5.35
N ASP A 62 5.78 16.76 -5.83
CA ASP A 62 5.77 17.09 -7.26
C ASP A 62 7.09 17.74 -7.67
N PHE A 63 7.58 17.38 -8.85
CA PHE A 63 8.72 18.03 -9.46
C PHE A 63 8.66 17.96 -10.99
N ASN A 64 9.39 18.89 -11.63
CA ASN A 64 9.54 18.95 -13.07
C ASN A 64 11.00 19.07 -13.46
N VAL A 65 11.48 18.19 -14.35
CA VAL A 65 12.76 18.27 -15.02
C VAL A 65 12.53 18.84 -16.42
N SER A 66 12.79 20.15 -16.61
CA SER A 66 12.50 20.83 -17.88
C SER A 66 13.59 20.60 -18.92
N GLY A 67 14.85 20.43 -18.50
CA GLY A 67 15.99 20.23 -19.40
C GLY A 67 15.99 18.85 -20.05
N GLU A 68 16.67 18.74 -21.19
CA GLU A 68 16.90 17.49 -21.90
C GLU A 68 17.78 16.54 -21.04
N HIS A 69 17.34 15.28 -20.90
CA HIS A 69 18.05 14.25 -20.14
C HIS A 69 17.67 12.85 -20.66
N ASP A 70 18.50 11.88 -20.37
CA ASP A 70 18.33 10.45 -20.68
C ASP A 70 18.19 9.60 -19.41
N ARG A 71 18.27 10.23 -18.24
CA ARG A 71 18.21 9.57 -16.94
C ARG A 71 17.49 10.46 -15.93
N LEU A 72 16.60 9.82 -15.15
CA LEU A 72 16.02 10.41 -13.95
C LEU A 72 16.33 9.52 -12.76
N ARG A 73 16.97 10.08 -11.72
CA ARG A 73 17.13 9.39 -10.43
C ARG A 73 16.44 10.20 -9.34
N VAL A 74 15.68 9.51 -8.51
CA VAL A 74 15.09 10.07 -7.30
C VAL A 74 15.57 9.26 -6.10
N THR A 75 16.06 9.94 -5.07
CA THR A 75 16.43 9.32 -3.80
C THR A 75 15.64 9.99 -2.69
N ALA A 76 15.02 9.19 -1.82
CA ALA A 76 14.30 9.67 -0.66
C ALA A 76 14.81 8.95 0.58
N GLU A 77 15.19 9.69 1.63
CA GLU A 77 15.81 9.12 2.82
C GLU A 77 15.42 9.85 4.09
N GLY A 78 15.39 9.12 5.20
CA GLY A 78 15.09 9.66 6.53
C GLY A 78 14.91 8.55 7.54
N GLU A 79 14.40 8.92 8.70
CA GLU A 79 14.13 7.97 9.79
C GLU A 79 12.64 7.87 10.05
N VAL A 80 12.19 6.68 10.44
CA VAL A 80 10.83 6.41 10.86
C VAL A 80 10.83 5.61 12.16
N GLU A 81 9.97 5.98 13.07
CA GLU A 81 9.71 5.26 14.32
C GLU A 81 8.30 4.68 14.25
N THR A 82 8.19 3.36 14.43
CA THR A 82 6.92 2.62 14.42
C THR A 82 6.62 2.06 15.81
N LYS A 83 5.34 1.85 16.09
CA LYS A 83 4.85 1.23 17.31
C LYS A 83 3.95 0.05 16.98
N ALA A 84 3.91 -0.92 17.87
CA ALA A 84 2.94 -2.01 17.75
C ALA A 84 1.51 -1.46 17.71
N PRO A 85 0.67 -1.96 16.79
CA PRO A 85 -0.74 -1.63 16.79
C PRO A 85 -1.42 -2.20 18.03
N GLN A 86 -2.55 -1.63 18.38
CA GLN A 86 -3.42 -2.21 19.38
C GLN A 86 -4.16 -3.42 18.78
N GLU A 87 -4.59 -4.34 19.65
CA GLU A 87 -5.44 -5.43 19.19
C GLU A 87 -6.74 -4.89 18.57
N PRO A 88 -7.22 -5.49 17.48
CA PRO A 88 -8.49 -5.10 16.88
C PRO A 88 -9.62 -5.17 17.91
N PRO A 89 -10.52 -4.18 17.97
CA PRO A 89 -11.65 -4.21 18.89
C PRO A 89 -12.59 -5.39 18.57
N ALA A 90 -13.18 -5.97 19.60
CA ALA A 90 -14.31 -6.88 19.42
C ALA A 90 -15.56 -6.06 19.10
N CYS A 91 -16.36 -6.49 18.15
CA CYS A 91 -17.58 -5.79 17.75
C CYS A 91 -18.56 -6.70 17.00
N GLY A 92 -19.86 -6.40 17.11
CA GLY A 92 -20.88 -7.08 16.35
C GLY A 92 -21.16 -6.40 14.98
N TRP A 93 -21.82 -7.13 14.08
CA TRP A 93 -22.17 -6.68 12.71
C TRP A 93 -23.12 -5.47 12.68
N GLU A 94 -23.95 -5.29 13.70
CA GLU A 94 -24.92 -4.19 13.79
C GLU A 94 -24.24 -2.84 13.84
N ARG A 95 -23.05 -2.73 14.46
CA ARG A 95 -22.29 -1.49 14.56
C ARG A 95 -21.59 -1.09 13.26
N ALA A 96 -21.27 -2.05 12.40
CA ALA A 96 -20.72 -1.80 11.08
C ALA A 96 -21.73 -1.16 10.09
N ARG A 97 -22.97 -0.92 10.51
CA ARG A 97 -24.05 -0.31 9.71
C ARG A 97 -24.53 1.03 10.26
N GLY A 98 -24.01 1.49 11.39
CA GLY A 98 -24.39 2.74 12.05
C GLY A 98 -23.93 3.98 11.29
N GLU A 99 -24.57 5.12 11.57
CA GLU A 99 -24.23 6.41 10.95
C GLU A 99 -22.78 6.84 11.22
N GLU A 100 -22.28 6.60 12.42
CA GLU A 100 -20.90 6.90 12.79
C GLU A 100 -19.90 6.10 11.92
N TYR A 101 -20.19 4.82 11.71
CA TYR A 101 -19.37 3.95 10.87
C TYR A 101 -19.37 4.38 9.40
N THR A 102 -20.55 4.61 8.85
CA THR A 102 -20.70 5.05 7.46
C THR A 102 -20.20 6.48 7.24
N GLY A 103 -20.29 7.35 8.25
CA GLY A 103 -19.69 8.69 8.22
C GLY A 103 -18.16 8.65 8.16
N THR A 104 -17.54 7.66 8.80
CA THR A 104 -16.07 7.50 8.82
C THR A 104 -15.55 6.74 7.60
N GLY A 105 -16.25 5.70 7.14
CA GLY A 105 -15.76 4.76 6.12
C GLY A 105 -16.57 4.67 4.85
N GLY A 106 -17.60 5.49 4.66
CA GLY A 106 -18.59 5.32 3.59
C GLY A 106 -18.00 5.25 2.17
N GLU A 107 -17.01 6.08 1.85
CA GLU A 107 -16.33 6.03 0.55
C GLU A 107 -15.55 4.73 0.31
N PHE A 108 -15.07 4.09 1.38
CA PHE A 108 -14.31 2.84 1.32
C PHE A 108 -15.21 1.59 1.34
N LEU A 109 -16.53 1.77 1.34
CA LEU A 109 -17.54 0.74 1.10
C LEU A 109 -17.92 0.64 -0.38
N LEU A 110 -17.62 1.68 -1.17
CA LEU A 110 -18.00 1.71 -2.57
C LEU A 110 -17.21 0.69 -3.39
N PRO A 111 -17.85 0.01 -4.35
CA PRO A 111 -17.17 -0.93 -5.25
C PRO A 111 -16.10 -0.22 -6.08
N THR A 112 -15.18 -0.99 -6.63
CA THR A 112 -14.21 -0.55 -7.64
C THR A 112 -14.68 -0.95 -9.04
N ASP A 113 -14.19 -0.26 -10.07
CA ASP A 113 -14.55 -0.55 -11.46
C ASP A 113 -14.00 -1.92 -11.94
N ASP A 114 -13.03 -2.48 -11.22
CA ASP A 114 -12.34 -3.75 -11.53
C ASP A 114 -12.96 -4.97 -10.82
N GLU A 115 -14.20 -4.86 -10.31
CA GLU A 115 -14.85 -6.01 -9.70
C GLU A 115 -15.25 -7.05 -10.74
N PRO A 116 -14.92 -8.34 -10.50
CA PRO A 116 -15.37 -9.43 -11.37
C PRO A 116 -16.89 -9.50 -11.50
N PRO A 117 -17.42 -10.10 -12.58
CA PRO A 117 -18.85 -10.28 -12.75
C PRO A 117 -19.53 -10.89 -11.52
N ASN A 118 -20.77 -10.50 -11.27
CA ASN A 118 -21.55 -11.02 -10.15
C ASN A 118 -21.59 -12.55 -10.17
N GLY A 119 -21.25 -13.13 -9.02
CA GLY A 119 -21.24 -14.57 -8.83
C GLY A 119 -19.86 -15.23 -8.84
N THR A 120 -18.88 -14.64 -9.53
CA THR A 120 -17.50 -15.18 -9.61
C THR A 120 -16.86 -15.35 -8.22
N LEU A 121 -17.07 -14.41 -7.31
CA LEU A 121 -16.47 -14.42 -5.98
C LEU A 121 -17.38 -14.99 -4.89
N ASN A 122 -18.60 -15.54 -5.23
CA ASN A 122 -19.56 -15.94 -4.22
C ASN A 122 -19.02 -16.94 -3.20
N GLN A 123 -18.23 -17.91 -3.63
CA GLN A 123 -17.64 -18.90 -2.73
C GLN A 123 -16.62 -18.25 -1.79
N LEU A 124 -15.71 -17.41 -2.32
CA LEU A 124 -14.72 -16.70 -1.52
C LEU A 124 -15.38 -15.76 -0.50
N ILE A 125 -16.45 -15.05 -0.93
CA ILE A 125 -17.23 -14.17 -0.03
C ILE A 125 -17.80 -14.99 1.14
N GLN A 126 -18.34 -16.19 0.88
CA GLN A 126 -18.86 -17.05 1.94
C GLN A 126 -17.76 -17.59 2.84
N ASP A 127 -16.62 -18.02 2.26
CA ASP A 127 -15.52 -18.64 2.97
C ASP A 127 -14.82 -17.67 3.94
N VAL A 128 -14.73 -16.36 3.61
CA VAL A 128 -14.11 -15.36 4.49
C VAL A 128 -15.01 -14.88 5.61
N ARG A 129 -16.34 -15.15 5.55
CA ARG A 129 -17.28 -14.62 6.52
C ARG A 129 -17.10 -15.23 7.90
N GLY A 130 -16.70 -14.42 8.86
CA GLY A 130 -16.67 -14.78 10.27
C GLY A 130 -17.94 -14.41 11.03
N SER A 131 -17.96 -14.69 12.33
CA SER A 131 -19.07 -14.35 13.23
C SER A 131 -19.26 -12.83 13.38
N ASP A 132 -18.21 -12.06 13.18
CA ASP A 132 -18.15 -10.61 13.34
C ASP A 132 -17.13 -10.01 12.36
N PRO A 133 -17.05 -8.66 12.22
CA PRO A 133 -16.10 -8.00 11.31
C PRO A 133 -14.62 -8.34 11.59
N ARG A 134 -14.22 -8.48 12.87
CA ARG A 134 -12.85 -8.82 13.25
C ARG A 134 -12.48 -10.23 12.81
N SER A 135 -13.33 -11.22 13.10
CA SER A 135 -13.10 -12.60 12.69
C SER A 135 -13.11 -12.76 11.17
N THR A 136 -13.92 -11.97 10.45
CA THR A 136 -13.90 -11.91 8.99
C THR A 136 -12.54 -11.42 8.47
N LEU A 137 -11.98 -10.36 9.05
CA LEU A 137 -10.65 -9.86 8.68
C LEU A 137 -9.55 -10.90 8.94
N GLN A 138 -9.61 -11.61 10.08
CA GLN A 138 -8.66 -12.67 10.40
C GLN A 138 -8.76 -13.84 9.43
N THR A 139 -9.98 -14.34 9.17
CA THR A 139 -10.22 -15.41 8.19
C THR A 139 -9.72 -15.03 6.80
N LEU A 140 -9.91 -13.78 6.38
CA LEU A 140 -9.41 -13.30 5.09
C LEU A 140 -7.88 -13.40 5.00
N CYS A 141 -7.16 -12.96 6.02
CA CYS A 141 -5.68 -13.03 6.05
C CYS A 141 -5.15 -14.47 5.99
N GLU A 142 -5.89 -15.44 6.50
CA GLU A 142 -5.53 -16.86 6.41
C GLU A 142 -5.90 -17.45 5.04
N LEU A 143 -7.08 -17.13 4.54
CA LEU A 143 -7.65 -17.73 3.34
C LEU A 143 -6.90 -17.31 2.06
N ILE A 144 -6.53 -16.03 1.92
CA ILE A 144 -5.91 -15.53 0.69
C ILE A 144 -4.65 -16.35 0.34
N PRO A 145 -3.63 -16.48 1.22
CA PRO A 145 -2.43 -17.24 0.90
C PRO A 145 -2.62 -18.77 0.96
N ASP A 146 -3.77 -19.27 1.43
CA ASP A 146 -4.14 -20.69 1.29
C ASP A 146 -4.73 -21.00 -0.09
N ARG A 147 -5.30 -20.02 -0.75
CA ARG A 147 -5.98 -20.19 -2.04
C ARG A 147 -5.15 -19.74 -3.23
N PHE A 148 -4.22 -18.80 -3.01
CA PHE A 148 -3.44 -18.18 -4.08
C PHE A 148 -1.95 -18.26 -3.77
N GLU A 149 -1.17 -18.68 -4.74
CA GLU A 149 0.28 -18.73 -4.63
C GLU A 149 0.89 -17.33 -4.76
N TYR A 150 1.86 -17.01 -3.89
CA TYR A 150 2.66 -15.78 -4.08
C TYR A 150 3.66 -16.05 -5.22
N ASN A 151 3.39 -15.46 -6.39
CA ASN A 151 4.13 -15.73 -7.62
C ASN A 151 4.43 -14.45 -8.40
N PRO A 152 5.61 -13.84 -8.19
CA PRO A 152 6.03 -12.68 -8.98
C PRO A 152 6.14 -13.01 -10.46
N GLY A 153 5.62 -12.14 -11.32
CA GLY A 153 5.73 -12.24 -12.77
C GLY A 153 4.54 -12.92 -13.48
N VAL A 154 3.53 -13.43 -12.74
CA VAL A 154 2.29 -13.93 -13.35
C VAL A 154 1.26 -12.81 -13.53
N THR A 155 1.38 -11.75 -12.75
CA THR A 155 0.62 -10.52 -12.84
C THR A 155 1.55 -9.31 -12.96
N PHE A 156 1.02 -8.17 -13.38
CA PHE A 156 1.75 -6.91 -13.54
C PHE A 156 0.89 -5.73 -13.10
N VAL A 157 1.48 -4.54 -13.00
CA VAL A 157 0.73 -3.32 -12.68
C VAL A 157 -0.36 -3.08 -13.72
N GLY A 158 -1.62 -3.15 -13.29
CA GLY A 158 -2.80 -3.07 -14.16
C GLY A 158 -3.52 -4.41 -14.38
N SER A 159 -2.99 -5.53 -13.86
CA SER A 159 -3.74 -6.78 -13.79
C SER A 159 -4.99 -6.62 -12.94
N THR A 160 -6.04 -7.33 -13.34
CA THR A 160 -7.35 -7.34 -12.68
C THR A 160 -7.46 -8.48 -11.68
N VAL A 161 -8.53 -8.50 -10.89
CA VAL A 161 -8.83 -9.65 -10.02
C VAL A 161 -9.16 -10.91 -10.85
N ASP A 162 -9.72 -10.77 -12.05
CA ASP A 162 -9.93 -11.92 -12.94
C ASP A 162 -8.59 -12.56 -13.35
N ASP A 163 -7.55 -11.75 -13.65
CA ASP A 163 -6.21 -12.27 -13.96
C ASP A 163 -5.61 -13.05 -12.79
N LEU A 164 -5.78 -12.57 -11.55
CA LEU A 164 -5.38 -13.29 -10.34
C LEU A 164 -6.10 -14.64 -10.20
N LEU A 165 -7.41 -14.65 -10.43
CA LEU A 165 -8.23 -15.87 -10.33
C LEU A 165 -7.84 -16.91 -11.39
N GLU A 166 -7.58 -16.47 -12.62
CA GLU A 166 -7.15 -17.33 -13.72
C GLU A 166 -5.74 -17.88 -13.50
N ALA A 167 -4.82 -17.05 -13.02
CA ALA A 167 -3.45 -17.46 -12.74
C ALA A 167 -3.32 -18.35 -11.49
N GLY A 168 -4.28 -18.29 -10.56
CA GLY A 168 -4.20 -18.97 -9.27
C GLY A 168 -3.16 -18.40 -8.33
N GLY A 169 -2.58 -17.24 -8.64
CA GLY A 169 -1.54 -16.59 -7.85
C GLY A 169 -1.23 -15.17 -8.34
N GLY A 170 -0.45 -14.44 -7.55
CA GLY A 170 -0.10 -13.06 -7.83
C GLY A 170 0.85 -12.50 -6.78
N VAL A 171 0.87 -11.18 -6.63
CA VAL A 171 1.71 -10.47 -5.65
C VAL A 171 0.85 -9.73 -4.62
N CYS A 172 1.49 -9.06 -3.66
CA CYS A 172 0.79 -8.34 -2.58
C CYS A 172 -0.28 -7.38 -3.09
N GLN A 173 -0.06 -6.69 -4.22
CA GLN A 173 -1.03 -5.80 -4.85
C GLN A 173 -2.33 -6.53 -5.22
N ASP A 174 -2.23 -7.70 -5.84
CA ASP A 174 -3.38 -8.50 -6.30
C ASP A 174 -4.17 -9.03 -5.10
N PHE A 175 -3.46 -9.52 -4.08
CA PHE A 175 -4.06 -10.01 -2.84
C PHE A 175 -4.81 -8.90 -2.11
N VAL A 176 -4.27 -7.67 -2.12
CA VAL A 176 -4.95 -6.50 -1.55
C VAL A 176 -6.21 -6.17 -2.35
N HIS A 177 -6.16 -6.12 -3.69
CA HIS A 177 -7.34 -5.81 -4.50
C HIS A 177 -8.48 -6.81 -4.27
N LEU A 178 -8.17 -8.11 -4.28
CA LEU A 178 -9.17 -9.14 -3.93
C LEU A 178 -9.72 -8.95 -2.51
N SER A 179 -8.85 -8.69 -1.53
CA SER A 179 -9.24 -8.48 -0.13
C SER A 179 -10.19 -7.30 0.03
N LEU A 180 -9.93 -6.18 -0.66
CA LEU A 180 -10.80 -5.00 -0.65
C LEU A 180 -12.22 -5.35 -1.12
N ILE A 181 -12.34 -6.10 -2.21
CA ILE A 181 -13.65 -6.52 -2.74
C ILE A 181 -14.37 -7.41 -1.73
N LEU A 182 -13.69 -8.43 -1.21
CA LEU A 182 -14.28 -9.38 -0.26
C LEU A 182 -14.78 -8.67 1.01
N LEU A 183 -14.00 -7.76 1.60
CA LEU A 183 -14.40 -7.00 2.78
C LEU A 183 -15.57 -6.06 2.49
N ARG A 184 -15.53 -5.31 1.39
CA ARG A 184 -16.60 -4.38 0.99
C ARG A 184 -17.90 -5.10 0.73
N ARG A 185 -17.88 -6.30 0.15
CA ARG A 185 -19.06 -7.16 -0.04
C ARG A 185 -19.69 -7.61 1.29
N HIS A 186 -18.92 -7.64 2.37
CA HIS A 186 -19.42 -7.86 3.73
C HIS A 186 -19.89 -6.59 4.45
N GLY A 187 -19.73 -5.42 3.83
CA GLY A 187 -20.04 -4.13 4.45
C GLY A 187 -18.93 -3.67 5.42
N ILE A 188 -17.71 -4.21 5.28
CA ILE A 188 -16.53 -3.72 5.98
C ILE A 188 -15.83 -2.72 5.09
N ALA A 189 -15.77 -1.46 5.53
CA ALA A 189 -15.02 -0.41 4.83
C ALA A 189 -13.54 -0.79 4.83
N ALA A 190 -12.91 -0.80 3.66
CA ALA A 190 -11.53 -1.23 3.51
C ALA A 190 -10.79 -0.36 2.49
N ARG A 191 -9.52 -0.05 2.79
CA ARG A 191 -8.66 0.81 1.96
C ARG A 191 -7.33 0.14 1.66
N TYR A 192 -6.81 0.44 0.48
CA TYR A 192 -5.50 0.04 0.01
C TYR A 192 -4.43 0.83 0.76
N VAL A 193 -3.39 0.19 1.24
CA VAL A 193 -2.23 0.83 1.86
C VAL A 193 -0.98 0.51 1.05
N SER A 194 -0.22 1.54 0.73
CA SER A 194 1.13 1.44 0.16
C SER A 194 2.16 1.76 1.22
N GLY A 195 3.25 0.99 1.26
CA GLY A 195 4.31 1.21 2.23
C GLY A 195 5.53 0.33 2.00
N TYR A 196 6.31 0.14 3.05
CA TYR A 196 7.48 -0.73 3.10
C TYR A 196 7.33 -1.76 4.22
N LEU A 197 7.84 -2.96 4.00
CA LEU A 197 7.83 -4.03 4.99
C LEU A 197 9.27 -4.40 5.35
N PHE A 198 9.63 -4.30 6.62
CA PHE A 198 10.90 -4.80 7.12
C PHE A 198 10.82 -6.29 7.39
N ALA A 199 11.54 -7.08 6.58
CA ALA A 199 11.74 -8.50 6.80
C ALA A 199 13.12 -8.71 7.42
N ALA A 200 13.18 -9.13 8.69
CA ALA A 200 14.46 -9.40 9.35
C ALA A 200 15.18 -10.56 8.63
N PRO A 201 16.51 -10.48 8.42
CA PRO A 201 17.28 -11.58 7.88
C PRO A 201 17.19 -12.84 8.76
N GLU A 202 17.03 -14.01 8.15
CA GLU A 202 16.92 -15.30 8.87
C GLU A 202 18.18 -15.66 9.68
N ASP A 203 19.34 -15.18 9.27
CA ASP A 203 20.64 -15.45 9.90
C ASP A 203 20.97 -14.53 11.08
N GLY A 204 20.07 -13.64 11.48
CA GLY A 204 20.32 -12.64 12.51
C GLY A 204 21.42 -11.64 12.13
N GLY A 205 21.74 -11.55 10.83
CA GLY A 205 22.75 -10.66 10.26
C GLY A 205 22.43 -9.18 10.44
N THR A 206 23.14 -8.35 9.73
CA THR A 206 23.05 -6.89 9.84
C THR A 206 21.61 -6.42 9.73
N ASP A 207 21.24 -5.50 10.61
CA ASP A 207 19.90 -4.89 10.68
C ASP A 207 19.49 -4.09 9.42
N SER A 208 20.13 -4.36 8.27
CA SER A 208 19.91 -3.68 6.99
C SER A 208 19.48 -4.66 5.92
N VAL A 209 18.29 -4.49 5.39
CA VAL A 209 17.70 -5.33 4.34
C VAL A 209 17.28 -4.48 3.14
N GLU A 210 17.47 -5.03 1.94
CA GLU A 210 16.77 -4.56 0.76
C GLU A 210 15.35 -5.13 0.80
N VAL A 211 14.38 -4.26 0.62
CA VAL A 211 12.97 -4.62 0.61
C VAL A 211 12.32 -4.02 -0.63
N ASP A 212 11.25 -4.67 -1.09
CA ASP A 212 10.39 -4.08 -2.11
C ASP A 212 9.35 -3.14 -1.49
N THR A 213 8.70 -2.34 -2.31
CA THR A 213 7.45 -1.70 -1.93
C THR A 213 6.42 -2.77 -1.59
N HIS A 214 5.65 -2.55 -0.54
CA HIS A 214 4.67 -3.52 -0.07
C HIS A 214 3.27 -2.92 -0.01
N ALA A 215 2.28 -3.77 -0.17
CA ALA A 215 0.89 -3.41 -0.07
C ALA A 215 0.17 -4.29 0.95
N TRP A 216 -0.74 -3.66 1.71
CA TRP A 216 -1.65 -4.33 2.63
C TRP A 216 -2.98 -3.59 2.69
N ILE A 217 -3.90 -4.06 3.51
CA ILE A 217 -5.20 -3.41 3.71
C ILE A 217 -5.28 -2.75 5.08
N GLU A 218 -6.12 -1.72 5.18
CA GLU A 218 -6.70 -1.29 6.45
C GLU A 218 -8.21 -1.46 6.38
N ALA A 219 -8.76 -2.21 7.34
CA ALA A 219 -10.20 -2.42 7.50
C ALA A 219 -10.72 -1.54 8.65
N LEU A 220 -11.84 -0.88 8.46
CA LEU A 220 -12.49 -0.11 9.51
C LEU A 220 -13.30 -1.09 10.38
N LEU A 221 -12.89 -1.24 11.62
CA LEU A 221 -13.59 -2.07 12.58
C LEU A 221 -14.37 -1.19 13.57
N PRO A 222 -15.65 -1.46 13.80
CA PRO A 222 -16.41 -0.76 14.83
C PRO A 222 -15.95 -1.16 16.22
N SER A 223 -16.10 -0.27 17.21
CA SER A 223 -15.74 -0.51 18.61
C SER A 223 -16.97 -0.58 19.50
N GLU A 224 -16.98 -1.50 20.46
CA GLU A 224 -18.05 -1.62 21.47
C GLU A 224 -17.87 -0.66 22.66
N ASN A 225 -16.64 -0.18 22.88
CA ASN A 225 -16.27 0.56 24.10
C ASN A 225 -16.56 2.06 24.06
N GLY A 226 -17.41 2.54 23.13
CA GLY A 226 -17.77 3.95 23.00
C GLY A 226 -16.68 4.84 22.37
N GLY A 227 -15.56 4.29 21.95
CA GLY A 227 -14.65 4.86 20.96
C GLY A 227 -15.26 4.69 19.57
N GLY A 228 -15.06 5.63 18.66
CA GLY A 228 -15.50 5.47 17.28
C GLY A 228 -14.84 4.27 16.55
N PRO A 229 -15.23 3.98 15.30
CA PRO A 229 -14.63 2.93 14.52
C PRO A 229 -13.14 3.23 14.24
N GLU A 230 -12.30 2.18 14.24
CA GLU A 230 -10.85 2.30 14.10
C GLU A 230 -10.34 1.56 12.85
N TRP A 231 -9.34 2.16 12.18
CA TRP A 231 -8.64 1.52 11.06
C TRP A 231 -7.61 0.53 11.56
N VAL A 232 -7.77 -0.73 11.21
CA VAL A 232 -6.89 -1.84 11.57
C VAL A 232 -6.16 -2.34 10.33
N GLY A 233 -4.83 -2.30 10.37
CA GLY A 233 -3.99 -2.82 9.29
C GLY A 233 -3.92 -4.35 9.32
N ALA A 234 -4.06 -4.97 8.16
CA ALA A 234 -3.91 -6.41 8.00
C ALA A 234 -3.22 -6.75 6.68
N ASP A 235 -2.28 -7.65 6.74
CA ASP A 235 -1.44 -8.08 5.62
C ASP A 235 -1.81 -9.50 5.20
N PRO A 236 -2.65 -9.64 4.18
CA PRO A 236 -3.07 -10.95 3.69
C PRO A 236 -1.92 -11.73 3.03
N THR A 237 -0.86 -11.08 2.57
CA THR A 237 0.30 -11.75 2.00
C THR A 237 1.09 -12.51 3.06
N ASN A 238 1.26 -11.91 4.24
CA ASN A 238 2.07 -12.44 5.34
C ASN A 238 1.25 -13.05 6.49
N ARG A 239 -0.06 -13.21 6.33
CA ARG A 239 -0.98 -13.81 7.34
C ARG A 239 -0.94 -13.10 8.69
N THR A 240 -0.77 -11.78 8.71
CA THR A 240 -0.57 -11.03 9.96
C THR A 240 -1.31 -9.71 9.97
N LEU A 241 -1.47 -9.14 11.16
CA LEU A 241 -1.83 -7.74 11.27
C LEU A 241 -0.61 -6.86 10.97
N ALA A 242 -0.85 -5.71 10.36
CA ALA A 242 0.21 -4.74 10.14
C ALA A 242 0.75 -4.25 11.50
N GLY A 243 2.06 -4.38 11.69
CA GLY A 243 2.73 -4.15 12.96
C GLY A 243 3.90 -3.17 12.85
N GLU A 244 4.82 -3.25 13.82
CA GLU A 244 6.00 -2.39 13.88
C GLU A 244 6.93 -2.51 12.66
N THR A 245 6.85 -3.62 11.92
CA THR A 245 7.63 -3.86 10.70
C THR A 245 7.04 -3.19 9.45
N HIS A 246 5.78 -2.73 9.53
CA HIS A 246 5.08 -2.09 8.43
C HIS A 246 5.24 -0.56 8.50
N VAL A 247 5.87 0.04 7.51
CA VAL A 247 6.03 1.49 7.38
C VAL A 247 5.05 2.00 6.33
N LYS A 248 3.97 2.62 6.78
CA LYS A 248 2.94 3.18 5.89
C LYS A 248 3.42 4.46 5.22
N ILE A 249 3.17 4.57 3.91
CA ILE A 249 3.36 5.79 3.11
C ILE A 249 2.02 6.50 2.94
N GLY A 250 1.01 5.80 2.48
CA GLY A 250 -0.29 6.37 2.22
C GLY A 250 -1.36 5.31 2.02
N HIS A 251 -2.58 5.78 1.80
CA HIS A 251 -3.71 4.91 1.53
C HIS A 251 -4.64 5.54 0.50
N GLY A 252 -5.47 4.71 -0.10
CA GLY A 252 -6.47 5.11 -1.06
C GLY A 252 -7.55 4.03 -1.21
N ARG A 253 -8.44 4.20 -2.17
CA ARG A 253 -9.49 3.21 -2.45
C ARG A 253 -8.94 1.98 -3.18
N PHE A 254 -7.86 2.18 -3.96
CA PHE A 254 -7.16 1.16 -4.76
C PHE A 254 -5.75 1.64 -5.07
N TYR A 255 -4.93 0.82 -5.75
CA TYR A 255 -3.54 1.15 -6.09
C TYR A 255 -3.37 2.48 -6.82
N GLY A 256 -4.27 2.81 -7.76
CA GLY A 256 -4.18 4.03 -8.59
C GLY A 256 -4.17 5.36 -7.81
N ASP A 257 -4.60 5.36 -6.53
CA ASP A 257 -4.56 6.52 -5.64
C ASP A 257 -3.18 6.72 -4.99
N VAL A 258 -2.39 5.64 -4.86
CA VAL A 258 -1.14 5.64 -4.08
C VAL A 258 0.08 5.06 -4.83
N PRO A 259 0.22 5.21 -6.17
CA PRO A 259 1.41 4.71 -6.83
C PRO A 259 2.64 5.45 -6.31
N PRO A 260 3.77 4.76 -6.05
CA PRO A 260 4.99 5.39 -5.53
C PRO A 260 5.51 6.52 -6.40
N ILE A 261 5.44 6.36 -7.72
CA ILE A 261 5.77 7.41 -8.68
C ILE A 261 4.80 7.37 -9.86
N LYS A 262 4.39 8.54 -10.31
CA LYS A 262 3.59 8.72 -11.53
C LYS A 262 4.15 9.91 -12.28
N GLY A 263 4.44 9.75 -13.57
CA GLY A 263 5.06 10.80 -14.37
C GLY A 263 4.63 10.76 -15.82
N VAL A 264 4.82 11.92 -16.45
CA VAL A 264 4.68 12.11 -17.90
C VAL A 264 5.86 12.92 -18.40
N TYR A 265 6.31 12.67 -19.61
CA TYR A 265 7.40 13.40 -20.25
C TYR A 265 7.12 13.66 -21.72
N ARG A 266 7.91 14.54 -22.31
CA ARG A 266 7.98 14.79 -23.76
C ARG A 266 9.32 14.27 -24.31
N GLY A 267 9.35 13.94 -25.59
CA GLY A 267 10.56 13.53 -26.29
C GLY A 267 10.48 12.10 -26.84
N ALA A 268 11.60 11.64 -27.38
CA ALA A 268 11.75 10.31 -27.96
C ALA A 268 12.32 9.31 -26.95
N GLY A 269 11.75 9.28 -25.74
CA GLY A 269 12.24 8.46 -24.63
C GLY A 269 12.33 6.95 -24.90
N GLY A 270 11.55 6.45 -25.85
CA GLY A 270 11.55 5.04 -26.22
C GLY A 270 11.18 4.14 -25.04
N GLU A 271 11.78 2.94 -24.98
CA GLU A 271 11.70 2.07 -23.80
C GLU A 271 12.53 2.67 -22.66
N ALA A 272 11.95 2.69 -21.47
CA ALA A 272 12.64 3.11 -20.26
C ALA A 272 12.96 1.87 -19.40
N GLU A 273 14.24 1.69 -19.09
CA GLU A 273 14.61 0.79 -17.99
C GLU A 273 14.25 1.46 -16.67
N HIS A 274 13.63 0.72 -15.78
CA HIS A 274 13.18 1.23 -14.49
C HIS A 274 13.67 0.33 -13.37
N ASP A 275 14.53 0.89 -12.51
CA ASP A 275 15.05 0.24 -11.33
C ASP A 275 14.49 0.90 -10.07
N VAL A 276 14.07 0.09 -9.11
CA VAL A 276 13.64 0.55 -7.78
C VAL A 276 14.39 -0.25 -6.73
N SER A 277 14.86 0.43 -5.70
CA SER A 277 15.39 -0.23 -4.50
C SER A 277 14.93 0.50 -3.24
N VAL A 278 14.61 -0.27 -2.22
CA VAL A 278 14.29 0.23 -0.89
C VAL A 278 15.21 -0.45 0.11
N LYS A 279 15.91 0.35 0.90
CA LYS A 279 16.77 -0.14 1.97
C LYS A 279 16.23 0.31 3.30
N MET A 280 15.97 -0.66 4.18
CA MET A 280 15.59 -0.40 5.57
C MET A 280 16.71 -0.90 6.49
N THR A 281 17.14 -0.05 7.41
CA THR A 281 18.13 -0.38 8.44
C THR A 281 17.52 -0.16 9.79
N ARG A 282 17.46 -1.19 10.61
CA ARG A 282 16.99 -1.10 12.00
C ARG A 282 18.03 -0.33 12.83
N LEU A 283 17.54 0.58 13.72
CA LEU A 283 18.39 1.47 14.52
C LEU A 283 18.34 1.19 16.03
N ASP A 284 17.46 0.27 16.48
CA ASP A 284 17.23 -0.08 17.89
C ASP A 284 17.38 -1.58 18.18
#